data_e76a5d9d7997340eb088c41a9717d790
#
_entry.id   e76a5d9d7997340eb088c41a9717d790
#
_cell.length_a   1.000
_cell.length_b   1.000
_cell.length_c   1.000
_cell.angle_alpha   90.00
_cell.angle_beta   90.00
_cell.angle_gamma   90.00
#
_symmetry.space_group_name_H-M   'P 1'
#
loop_
_entity.id
_entity.type
_entity.pdbx_description
1 polymer ?
#
loop_
_entity_poly.entity_id
_entity_poly.type
_entity_poly.pdbx_seq_one_letter_code
_entity_poly.pdbx_strand_id
1 'polypeptide(L)'
;GQIMLQSGAETYRVEDTMNRIAVASGMPGAHSYVTPTAIMFSATGAESARLVRIDERTTDLHKIAQVNDISRRISSGELSASEAYTLLKVIEAGPQEYTNWMKMIAAALASGCFTIMFQGSWSDFLPSIIAGFFGYATMLYLHKWVQVKFFAELSAAFCIGLLASIFTEFHIGRELDKIIIGSVMPLVPGPLITN
;
A
#
# COMPACT_ATOMS: atom_id res chain seq x y z
N GLY A 1 6.82 -10.66 10.09
CA GLY A 1 5.37 -10.64 9.81
C GLY A 1 4.77 -9.26 9.96
N GLN A 2 4.85 -8.68 11.15
CA GLN A 2 4.20 -7.40 11.48
C GLN A 2 4.55 -6.28 10.47
N ILE A 3 5.82 -6.02 10.22
CA ILE A 3 6.27 -4.98 9.28
C ILE A 3 5.67 -5.19 7.89
N MET A 4 5.67 -6.42 7.38
CA MET A 4 5.11 -6.73 6.07
C MET A 4 3.61 -6.46 6.00
N LEU A 5 2.86 -6.93 7.01
CA LEU A 5 1.41 -6.78 7.04
C LEU A 5 1.00 -5.30 7.18
N GLN A 6 1.68 -4.55 8.04
CA GLN A 6 1.51 -3.09 8.16
C GLN A 6 1.86 -2.34 6.87
N SER A 7 2.82 -2.86 6.11
CA SER A 7 3.24 -2.29 4.82
C SER A 7 2.36 -2.73 3.63
N GLY A 8 1.28 -3.48 3.87
CA GLY A 8 0.30 -3.84 2.85
C GLY A 8 0.61 -5.14 2.09
N ALA A 9 1.50 -5.99 2.62
CA ALA A 9 1.72 -7.31 2.03
C ALA A 9 0.47 -8.19 2.11
N GLU A 10 0.36 -9.11 1.15
CA GLU A 10 -0.68 -10.13 1.10
C GLU A 10 -0.50 -11.13 2.25
N THR A 11 -1.60 -11.53 2.88
CA THR A 11 -1.59 -12.37 4.09
C THR A 11 -0.81 -13.68 3.90
N TYR A 12 -1.03 -14.38 2.78
CA TYR A 12 -0.34 -15.63 2.48
C TYR A 12 1.20 -15.45 2.33
N ARG A 13 1.65 -14.29 1.80
CA ARG A 13 3.09 -13.98 1.69
C ARG A 13 3.71 -13.71 3.05
N VAL A 14 2.95 -13.10 3.95
CA VAL A 14 3.39 -12.88 5.33
C VAL A 14 3.56 -14.22 6.04
N GLU A 15 2.59 -15.14 5.91
CA GLU A 15 2.66 -16.50 6.46
C GLU A 15 3.87 -17.27 5.94
N ASP A 16 4.05 -17.31 4.62
CA ASP A 16 5.19 -18.00 3.98
C ASP A 16 6.53 -17.44 4.50
N THR A 17 6.67 -16.11 4.57
CA THR A 17 7.87 -15.46 5.08
C THR A 17 8.12 -15.80 6.55
N MET A 18 7.09 -15.80 7.38
CA MET A 18 7.20 -16.15 8.81
C MET A 18 7.60 -17.61 9.00
N ASN A 19 6.97 -18.52 8.26
CA ASN A 19 7.28 -19.95 8.32
C ASN A 19 8.72 -20.24 7.86
N ARG A 20 9.20 -19.60 6.78
CA ARG A 20 10.59 -19.73 6.32
C ARG A 20 11.58 -19.27 7.38
N ILE A 21 11.35 -18.11 7.99
CA ILE A 21 12.22 -17.59 9.05
C ILE A 21 12.21 -18.56 10.25
N ALA A 22 11.04 -19.08 10.63
CA ALA A 22 10.92 -20.02 11.75
C ALA A 22 11.72 -21.31 11.50
N VAL A 23 11.56 -21.92 10.31
CA VAL A 23 12.32 -23.12 9.91
C VAL A 23 13.81 -22.84 9.92
N ALA A 24 14.27 -21.76 9.30
CA ALA A 24 15.67 -21.37 9.25
C ALA A 24 16.26 -21.04 10.64
N SER A 25 15.40 -20.67 11.60
CA SER A 25 15.77 -20.42 13.00
C SER A 25 15.68 -21.66 13.89
N GLY A 26 15.52 -22.87 13.31
CA GLY A 26 15.46 -24.12 14.05
C GLY A 26 14.09 -24.46 14.68
N MET A 27 13.02 -23.85 14.20
CA MET A 27 11.64 -24.08 14.65
C MET A 27 10.76 -24.67 13.53
N PRO A 28 11.02 -25.89 13.03
CA PRO A 28 10.30 -26.44 11.87
C PRO A 28 8.81 -26.76 12.14
N GLY A 29 8.39 -26.85 13.40
CA GLY A 29 7.00 -27.07 13.80
C GLY A 29 6.28 -25.77 14.18
N ALA A 30 6.76 -24.61 13.76
CA ALA A 30 6.07 -23.36 13.98
C ALA A 30 4.88 -23.21 13.02
N HIS A 31 3.80 -22.61 13.51
CA HIS A 31 2.60 -22.30 12.75
C HIS A 31 2.30 -20.82 12.82
N SER A 32 2.03 -20.21 11.68
CA SER A 32 1.55 -18.84 11.58
C SER A 32 0.17 -18.80 10.93
N TYR A 33 -0.68 -17.92 11.43
CA TYR A 33 -1.97 -17.61 10.85
C TYR A 33 -2.10 -16.09 10.74
N VAL A 34 -2.35 -15.61 9.54
CA VAL A 34 -2.37 -14.18 9.25
C VAL A 34 -3.71 -13.77 8.67
N THR A 35 -4.33 -12.80 9.31
CA THR A 35 -5.49 -12.08 8.79
C THR A 35 -5.12 -10.62 8.49
N PRO A 36 -5.93 -9.86 7.77
CA PRO A 36 -5.66 -8.44 7.53
C PRO A 36 -5.46 -7.59 8.79
N THR A 37 -5.97 -8.03 9.94
CA THR A 37 -6.00 -7.28 11.21
C THR A 37 -5.20 -7.92 12.34
N ALA A 38 -4.69 -9.14 12.14
CA ALA A 38 -3.97 -9.85 13.21
C ALA A 38 -3.00 -10.89 12.66
N ILE A 39 -1.96 -11.15 13.43
CA ILE A 39 -1.01 -12.25 13.22
C ILE A 39 -1.02 -13.12 14.47
N MET A 40 -1.21 -14.41 14.29
CA MET A 40 -1.02 -15.43 15.32
C MET A 40 0.21 -16.27 14.97
N PHE A 41 1.06 -16.49 15.94
CA PHE A 41 2.26 -17.30 15.78
C PHE A 41 2.42 -18.24 16.97
N SER A 42 2.65 -19.51 16.69
CA SER A 42 2.94 -20.54 17.68
C SER A 42 4.15 -21.35 17.25
N ALA A 43 5.08 -21.59 18.16
CA ALA A 43 6.20 -22.49 17.94
C ALA A 43 5.99 -23.78 18.72
N THR A 44 6.43 -24.92 18.17
CA THR A 44 6.37 -26.21 18.85
C THR A 44 7.17 -26.15 20.15
N GLY A 45 6.56 -26.55 21.27
CA GLY A 45 7.17 -26.48 22.60
C GLY A 45 6.98 -25.12 23.31
N ALA A 46 6.35 -24.14 22.68
CA ALA A 46 5.95 -22.91 23.36
C ALA A 46 4.64 -23.12 24.12
N GLU A 47 4.58 -22.64 25.37
CA GLU A 47 3.38 -22.77 26.21
C GLU A 47 2.19 -21.92 25.73
N SER A 48 2.44 -20.91 24.88
CA SER A 48 1.40 -20.00 24.39
C SER A 48 1.62 -19.53 22.96
N ALA A 49 0.55 -19.35 22.21
CA ALA A 49 0.55 -18.64 20.94
C ALA A 49 0.65 -17.14 21.18
N ARG A 50 1.45 -16.45 20.36
CA ARG A 50 1.56 -14.99 20.38
C ARG A 50 0.59 -14.39 19.37
N LEU A 51 -0.26 -13.47 19.84
CA LEU A 51 -1.16 -12.66 19.01
C LEU A 51 -0.60 -11.24 18.89
N VAL A 52 -0.53 -10.73 17.67
CA VAL A 52 -0.19 -9.32 17.37
C VAL A 52 -1.33 -8.71 16.57
N ARG A 53 -1.95 -7.67 17.10
CA ARG A 53 -2.99 -6.92 16.41
C ARG A 53 -2.36 -5.88 15.48
N ILE A 54 -2.98 -5.68 14.33
CA ILE A 54 -2.58 -4.69 13.32
C ILE A 54 -3.72 -3.66 13.22
N ASP A 55 -3.49 -2.48 13.75
CA ASP A 55 -4.49 -1.41 13.77
C ASP A 55 -4.41 -0.52 12.53
N GLU A 56 -3.21 -0.35 11.97
CA GLU A 56 -2.98 0.50 10.80
C GLU A 56 -2.25 -0.27 9.69
N ARG A 57 -2.68 -0.07 8.45
CA ARG A 57 -2.02 -0.58 7.25
C ARG A 57 -1.77 0.55 6.27
N THR A 58 -0.56 0.59 5.76
CA THR A 58 -0.13 1.50 4.69
C THR A 58 0.32 0.66 3.48
N THR A 59 0.59 1.29 2.35
CA THR A 59 1.21 0.61 1.22
C THR A 59 2.66 1.10 1.10
N ASP A 60 3.61 0.24 1.50
CA ASP A 60 5.05 0.49 1.43
C ASP A 60 5.77 -0.75 0.87
N LEU A 61 5.82 -0.82 -0.46
CA LEU A 61 6.42 -1.96 -1.17
C LEU A 61 7.94 -2.03 -0.94
N HIS A 62 8.59 -0.92 -0.62
CA HIS A 62 10.02 -0.91 -0.32
C HIS A 62 10.33 -1.66 0.98
N LYS A 63 9.58 -1.38 2.06
CA LYS A 63 9.70 -2.15 3.31
C LYS A 63 9.42 -3.64 3.11
N ILE A 64 8.42 -3.98 2.29
CA ILE A 64 8.14 -5.38 1.95
C ILE A 64 9.34 -6.04 1.26
N ALA A 65 9.94 -5.36 0.28
CA ALA A 65 11.10 -5.87 -0.45
C ALA A 65 12.31 -6.08 0.48
N GLN A 66 12.59 -5.13 1.36
CA GLN A 66 13.68 -5.23 2.36
C GLN A 66 13.47 -6.40 3.32
N VAL A 67 12.25 -6.60 3.84
CA VAL A 67 11.95 -7.73 4.74
C VAL A 67 12.07 -9.07 4.00
N ASN A 68 11.66 -9.14 2.74
CA ASN A 68 11.84 -10.32 1.90
C ASN A 68 13.33 -10.64 1.68
N ASP A 69 14.17 -9.62 1.44
CA ASP A 69 15.62 -9.82 1.30
C ASP A 69 16.21 -10.41 2.59
N ILE A 70 15.91 -9.81 3.74
CA ILE A 70 16.35 -10.34 5.04
C ILE A 70 15.88 -11.79 5.24
N SER A 71 14.62 -12.12 4.90
CA SER A 71 14.10 -13.48 5.01
C SER A 71 14.90 -14.48 4.18
N ARG A 72 15.29 -14.12 2.95
CA ARG A 72 16.13 -14.96 2.08
C ARG A 72 17.52 -15.16 2.65
N ARG A 73 18.14 -14.10 3.17
CA ARG A 73 19.48 -14.14 3.76
C ARG A 73 19.52 -14.95 5.06
N ILE A 74 18.43 -14.97 5.85
CA ILE A 74 18.31 -15.91 6.99
C ILE A 74 18.21 -17.34 6.44
N SER A 75 17.39 -17.59 5.43
CA SER A 75 17.19 -18.93 4.87
C SER A 75 18.43 -19.49 4.18
N SER A 76 19.31 -18.64 3.62
CA SER A 76 20.62 -19.05 3.05
C SER A 76 21.70 -19.21 4.11
N GLY A 77 21.45 -18.86 5.38
CA GLY A 77 22.44 -18.92 6.45
C GLY A 77 23.43 -17.75 6.47
N GLU A 78 23.22 -16.72 5.65
CA GLU A 78 24.05 -15.52 5.59
C GLU A 78 23.87 -14.59 6.80
N LEU A 79 22.69 -14.64 7.42
CA LEU A 79 22.33 -13.81 8.58
C LEU A 79 21.89 -14.70 9.74
N SER A 80 22.40 -14.41 10.91
CA SER A 80 21.87 -14.95 12.16
C SER A 80 20.53 -14.30 12.53
N ALA A 81 19.72 -14.95 13.36
CA ALA A 81 18.45 -14.41 13.85
C ALA A 81 18.62 -13.07 14.60
N SER A 82 19.76 -12.88 15.31
CA SER A 82 20.06 -11.66 16.05
C SER A 82 20.36 -10.48 15.11
N GLU A 83 21.18 -10.70 14.08
CA GLU A 83 21.51 -9.68 13.08
C GLU A 83 20.26 -9.28 12.29
N ALA A 84 19.47 -10.27 11.87
CA ALA A 84 18.21 -10.05 11.18
C ALA A 84 17.21 -9.23 12.03
N TYR A 85 17.12 -9.51 13.33
CA TYR A 85 16.27 -8.74 14.23
C TYR A 85 16.70 -7.27 14.29
N THR A 86 18.00 -7.00 14.35
CA THR A 86 18.55 -5.63 14.36
C THR A 86 18.22 -4.90 13.04
N LEU A 87 18.40 -5.55 11.89
CA LEU A 87 18.07 -4.98 10.59
C LEU A 87 16.55 -4.71 10.46
N LEU A 88 15.71 -5.63 10.91
CA LEU A 88 14.26 -5.46 10.91
C LEU A 88 13.82 -4.27 11.78
N LYS A 89 14.47 -4.03 12.92
CA LYS A 89 14.21 -2.87 13.75
C LYS A 89 14.59 -1.54 13.07
N VAL A 90 15.67 -1.51 12.30
CA VAL A 90 16.04 -0.35 11.49
C VAL A 90 14.99 -0.08 10.41
N ILE A 91 14.50 -1.11 9.72
CA ILE A 91 13.44 -0.99 8.70
C ILE A 91 12.13 -0.50 9.34
N GLU A 92 11.77 -1.04 10.51
CA GLU A 92 10.56 -0.64 11.24
C GLU A 92 10.59 0.85 11.60
N ALA A 93 11.72 1.32 12.12
CA ALA A 93 11.93 2.72 12.54
C ALA A 93 12.16 3.68 11.35
N GLY A 94 12.45 3.16 10.16
CA GLY A 94 12.75 3.96 8.98
C GLY A 94 11.56 4.85 8.58
N PRO A 95 11.83 6.12 8.19
CA PRO A 95 10.78 7.03 7.72
C PRO A 95 10.14 6.50 6.43
N GLN A 96 8.96 7.01 6.10
CA GLN A 96 8.38 6.79 4.78
C GLN A 96 9.31 7.37 3.70
N GLU A 97 9.65 6.56 2.70
CA GLU A 97 10.69 6.88 1.71
C GLU A 97 10.30 8.05 0.79
N TYR A 98 9.00 8.29 0.59
CA TYR A 98 8.52 9.28 -0.37
C TYR A 98 7.77 10.44 0.30
N THR A 99 8.18 11.65 -0.07
CA THR A 99 7.50 12.88 0.34
C THR A 99 6.08 12.93 -0.23
N ASN A 100 5.14 13.55 0.48
CA ASN A 100 3.76 13.69 0.02
C ASN A 100 3.66 14.34 -1.37
N TRP A 101 4.54 15.30 -1.68
CA TRP A 101 4.61 15.94 -2.99
C TRP A 101 4.95 14.94 -4.10
N MET A 102 5.91 14.04 -3.88
CA MET A 102 6.24 12.99 -4.85
C MET A 102 5.06 12.03 -5.06
N LYS A 103 4.34 11.68 -4.00
CA LYS A 103 3.13 10.84 -4.10
C LYS A 103 2.04 11.51 -4.92
N MET A 104 1.84 12.84 -4.74
CA MET A 104 0.86 13.62 -5.51
C MET A 104 1.22 13.67 -7.00
N ILE A 105 2.50 13.93 -7.34
CA ILE A 105 2.97 13.93 -8.73
C ILE A 105 2.82 12.53 -9.36
N ALA A 106 3.21 11.49 -8.65
CA ALA A 106 3.08 10.11 -9.13
C ALA A 106 1.62 9.74 -9.39
N ALA A 107 0.70 10.09 -8.48
CA ALA A 107 -0.73 9.90 -8.66
C ALA A 107 -1.27 10.67 -9.87
N ALA A 108 -0.84 11.91 -10.05
CA ALA A 108 -1.24 12.73 -11.20
C ALA A 108 -0.82 12.10 -12.54
N LEU A 109 0.45 11.69 -12.65
CA LEU A 109 0.95 11.02 -13.86
C LEU A 109 0.25 9.68 -14.10
N ALA A 110 0.07 8.89 -13.06
CA ALA A 110 -0.67 7.63 -13.14
C ALA A 110 -2.10 7.85 -13.64
N SER A 111 -2.80 8.89 -13.16
CA SER A 111 -4.16 9.23 -13.61
C SER A 111 -4.22 9.47 -15.11
N GLY A 112 -3.31 10.27 -15.66
CA GLY A 112 -3.22 10.50 -17.11
C GLY A 112 -2.95 9.21 -17.88
N CYS A 113 -1.99 8.40 -17.42
CA CYS A 113 -1.67 7.10 -18.03
C CYS A 113 -2.86 6.15 -18.02
N PHE A 114 -3.60 6.05 -16.92
CA PHE A 114 -4.80 5.22 -16.83
C PHE A 114 -5.90 5.72 -17.78
N THR A 115 -6.09 7.03 -17.92
CA THR A 115 -7.06 7.58 -18.88
C THR A 115 -6.77 7.08 -20.29
N ILE A 116 -5.52 7.14 -20.75
CA ILE A 116 -5.13 6.62 -22.08
C ILE A 116 -5.31 5.09 -22.14
N MET A 117 -4.93 4.36 -21.09
CA MET A 117 -5.08 2.90 -21.02
C MET A 117 -6.56 2.47 -21.12
N PHE A 118 -7.48 3.25 -20.60
CA PHE A 118 -8.93 3.05 -20.72
C PHE A 118 -9.55 3.66 -21.99
N GLN A 119 -8.72 3.89 -23.01
CA GLN A 119 -9.14 4.39 -24.31
C GLN A 119 -9.68 5.83 -24.30
N GLY A 120 -9.29 6.64 -23.32
CA GLY A 120 -9.52 8.08 -23.34
C GLY A 120 -8.67 8.79 -24.39
N SER A 121 -9.12 9.94 -24.83
CA SER A 121 -8.41 10.72 -25.85
C SER A 121 -7.21 11.48 -25.26
N TRP A 122 -6.26 11.87 -26.11
CA TRP A 122 -5.12 12.70 -25.67
C TRP A 122 -5.55 14.06 -25.09
N SER A 123 -6.73 14.57 -25.48
CA SER A 123 -7.32 15.78 -24.91
C SER A 123 -7.74 15.57 -23.43
N ASP A 124 -8.02 14.33 -23.02
CA ASP A 124 -8.43 14.01 -21.65
C ASP A 124 -7.24 13.76 -20.72
N PHE A 125 -6.03 13.61 -21.28
CA PHE A 125 -4.81 13.31 -20.54
C PHE A 125 -4.46 14.40 -19.52
N LEU A 126 -4.42 15.66 -19.94
CA LEU A 126 -4.09 16.79 -19.05
C LEU A 126 -5.18 17.05 -18.00
N PRO A 127 -6.48 17.09 -18.34
CA PRO A 127 -7.57 17.10 -17.37
C PRO A 127 -7.47 16.02 -16.29
N SER A 128 -7.13 14.78 -16.68
CA SER A 128 -7.00 13.66 -15.75
C SER A 128 -5.80 13.81 -14.82
N ILE A 129 -4.66 14.33 -15.31
CA ILE A 129 -3.49 14.65 -14.47
C ILE A 129 -3.88 15.66 -13.39
N ILE A 130 -4.57 16.73 -13.76
CA ILE A 130 -4.96 17.80 -12.84
C ILE A 130 -5.99 17.27 -11.83
N ALA A 131 -7.03 16.57 -12.30
CA ALA A 131 -8.05 16.00 -11.43
C ALA A 131 -7.46 14.97 -10.46
N GLY A 132 -6.58 14.10 -10.93
CA GLY A 132 -5.87 13.11 -10.11
C GLY A 132 -4.95 13.74 -9.06
N PHE A 133 -4.22 14.80 -9.44
CA PHE A 133 -3.38 15.56 -8.52
C PHE A 133 -4.19 16.14 -7.34
N PHE A 134 -5.25 16.87 -7.64
CA PHE A 134 -6.07 17.50 -6.62
C PHE A 134 -6.90 16.48 -5.83
N GLY A 135 -7.39 15.42 -6.47
CA GLY A 135 -8.07 14.32 -5.79
C GLY A 135 -7.17 13.63 -4.78
N TYR A 136 -5.95 13.26 -5.19
CA TYR A 136 -4.98 12.63 -4.30
C TYR A 136 -4.52 13.57 -3.18
N ALA A 137 -4.31 14.86 -3.47
CA ALA A 137 -4.01 15.87 -2.47
C ALA A 137 -5.12 15.96 -1.42
N THR A 138 -6.39 16.04 -1.87
CA THR A 138 -7.56 16.07 -0.99
C THR A 138 -7.57 14.86 -0.05
N MET A 139 -7.34 13.65 -0.60
CA MET A 139 -7.25 12.42 0.20
C MET A 139 -6.17 12.51 1.28
N LEU A 140 -4.94 12.91 0.92
CA LEU A 140 -3.81 12.98 1.85
C LEU A 140 -4.06 13.99 2.98
N TYR A 141 -4.53 15.18 2.64
CA TYR A 141 -4.73 16.23 3.63
C TYR A 141 -5.93 15.96 4.53
N LEU A 142 -7.05 15.51 3.96
CA LEU A 142 -8.23 15.16 4.77
C LEU A 142 -7.97 13.97 5.70
N HIS A 143 -7.27 12.94 5.21
CA HIS A 143 -6.91 11.79 6.04
C HIS A 143 -6.09 12.21 7.29
N LYS A 144 -5.19 13.19 7.12
CA LYS A 144 -4.41 13.73 8.22
C LYS A 144 -5.26 14.49 9.25
N TRP A 145 -6.35 15.15 8.80
CA TRP A 145 -7.17 15.99 9.66
C TRP A 145 -8.31 15.23 10.33
N VAL A 146 -9.00 14.40 9.58
CA VAL A 146 -10.23 13.74 10.03
C VAL A 146 -9.97 12.32 10.53
N GLN A 147 -8.84 11.68 10.13
CA GLN A 147 -8.45 10.30 10.48
C GLN A 147 -9.51 9.23 10.11
N VAL A 148 -10.53 9.59 9.35
CA VAL A 148 -11.55 8.67 8.82
C VAL A 148 -11.27 8.46 7.34
N LYS A 149 -10.75 7.27 7.01
CA LYS A 149 -10.30 6.92 5.66
C LYS A 149 -11.42 7.05 4.63
N PHE A 150 -12.59 6.52 4.91
CA PHE A 150 -13.75 6.58 4.02
C PHE A 150 -14.15 8.01 3.67
N PHE A 151 -14.14 8.93 4.64
CA PHE A 151 -14.49 10.32 4.39
C PHE A 151 -13.48 11.03 3.50
N ALA A 152 -12.19 10.73 3.68
CA ALA A 152 -11.12 11.27 2.82
C ALA A 152 -11.25 10.77 1.37
N GLU A 153 -11.55 9.48 1.19
CA GLU A 153 -11.75 8.87 -0.14
C GLU A 153 -13.00 9.42 -0.84
N LEU A 154 -14.11 9.57 -0.11
CA LEU A 154 -15.35 10.17 -0.63
C LEU A 154 -15.13 11.61 -1.10
N SER A 155 -14.47 12.43 -0.28
CA SER A 155 -14.17 13.83 -0.62
C SER A 155 -13.21 13.94 -1.80
N ALA A 156 -12.24 13.06 -1.90
CA ALA A 156 -11.32 13.00 -3.04
C ALA A 156 -12.07 12.63 -4.33
N ALA A 157 -12.93 11.62 -4.29
CA ALA A 157 -13.75 11.22 -5.43
C ALA A 157 -14.72 12.34 -5.86
N PHE A 158 -15.31 13.05 -4.91
CA PHE A 158 -16.15 14.22 -5.18
C PHE A 158 -15.34 15.33 -5.87
N CYS A 159 -14.13 15.63 -5.38
CA CYS A 159 -13.25 16.63 -5.99
C CYS A 159 -12.90 16.26 -7.43
N ILE A 160 -12.56 14.98 -7.69
CA ILE A 160 -12.27 14.48 -9.04
C ILE A 160 -13.49 14.64 -9.95
N GLY A 161 -14.67 14.20 -9.51
CA GLY A 161 -15.91 14.31 -10.28
C GLY A 161 -16.27 15.75 -10.62
N LEU A 162 -16.11 16.67 -9.66
CA LEU A 162 -16.34 18.10 -9.87
C LEU A 162 -15.36 18.68 -10.90
N LEU A 163 -14.06 18.41 -10.78
CA LEU A 163 -13.05 18.90 -11.72
C LEU A 163 -13.27 18.32 -13.11
N ALA A 164 -13.56 17.03 -13.23
CA ALA A 164 -13.83 16.38 -14.50
C ALA A 164 -15.06 16.99 -15.19
N SER A 165 -16.15 17.27 -14.43
CA SER A 165 -17.34 17.94 -14.96
C SER A 165 -17.02 19.36 -15.46
N ILE A 166 -16.25 20.13 -14.70
CA ILE A 166 -15.81 21.47 -15.10
C ILE A 166 -14.99 21.40 -16.40
N PHE A 167 -14.01 20.50 -16.48
CA PHE A 167 -13.18 20.39 -17.69
C PHE A 167 -13.99 19.98 -18.93
N THR A 168 -15.00 19.12 -18.76
CA THR A 168 -15.86 18.73 -19.88
C THR A 168 -16.80 19.87 -20.31
N GLU A 169 -17.37 20.60 -19.38
CA GLU A 169 -18.24 21.75 -19.65
C GLU A 169 -17.49 22.85 -20.42
N PHE A 170 -16.24 23.12 -20.04
CA PHE A 170 -15.39 24.10 -20.74
C PHE A 170 -14.71 23.54 -21.99
N HIS A 171 -15.06 22.34 -22.44
CA HIS A 171 -14.49 21.67 -23.61
C HIS A 171 -12.96 21.49 -23.57
N ILE A 172 -12.36 21.48 -22.36
CA ILE A 172 -10.93 21.19 -22.15
C ILE A 172 -10.70 19.67 -22.22
N GLY A 173 -11.68 18.88 -21.74
CA GLY A 173 -11.77 17.43 -21.89
C GLY A 173 -12.97 17.03 -22.73
N ARG A 174 -12.97 15.80 -23.26
CA ARG A 174 -14.03 15.28 -24.13
C ARG A 174 -14.90 14.22 -23.44
N GLU A 175 -14.27 13.30 -22.76
CA GLU A 175 -14.92 12.09 -22.23
C GLU A 175 -14.90 12.09 -20.70
N LEU A 176 -15.99 12.61 -20.11
CA LEU A 176 -16.15 12.75 -18.67
C LEU A 176 -15.86 11.46 -17.90
N ASP A 177 -16.40 10.33 -18.39
CA ASP A 177 -16.26 9.01 -17.80
C ASP A 177 -14.77 8.56 -17.77
N LYS A 178 -14.03 8.80 -18.84
CA LYS A 178 -12.60 8.44 -18.94
C LYS A 178 -11.73 9.27 -18.00
N ILE A 179 -12.02 10.58 -17.90
CA ILE A 179 -11.33 11.46 -16.96
C ILE A 179 -11.57 11.01 -15.52
N ILE A 180 -12.83 10.70 -15.16
CA ILE A 180 -13.15 10.23 -13.80
C ILE A 180 -12.47 8.89 -13.51
N ILE A 181 -12.65 7.89 -14.38
CA ILE A 181 -12.10 6.54 -14.17
C ILE A 181 -10.57 6.60 -14.03
N GLY A 182 -9.88 7.29 -14.95
CA GLY A 182 -8.42 7.42 -14.90
C GLY A 182 -7.94 8.13 -13.64
N SER A 183 -8.63 9.20 -13.22
CA SER A 183 -8.24 10.00 -12.06
C SER A 183 -8.50 9.32 -10.72
N VAL A 184 -9.48 8.42 -10.64
CA VAL A 184 -9.80 7.66 -9.42
C VAL A 184 -8.87 6.48 -9.20
N MET A 185 -8.24 5.94 -10.25
CA MET A 185 -7.39 4.74 -10.14
C MET A 185 -6.31 4.81 -9.05
N PRO A 186 -5.58 5.92 -8.85
CA PRO A 186 -4.61 6.03 -7.77
C PRO A 186 -5.21 5.98 -6.35
N LEU A 187 -6.52 6.23 -6.21
CA LEU A 187 -7.23 6.15 -4.92
C LEU A 187 -7.67 4.73 -4.60
N VAL A 188 -7.79 3.85 -5.61
CA VAL A 188 -8.27 2.47 -5.43
C VAL A 188 -7.21 1.66 -4.67
N PRO A 189 -7.57 1.08 -3.52
CA PRO A 189 -6.63 0.32 -2.69
C PRO A 189 -6.42 -1.10 -3.26
N GLY A 190 -5.60 -1.22 -4.32
CA GLY A 190 -5.32 -2.50 -5.00
C GLY A 190 -5.02 -3.67 -4.04
N PRO A 191 -4.07 -3.54 -3.10
CA PRO A 191 -3.74 -4.63 -2.18
C PRO A 191 -4.87 -5.05 -1.22
N LEU A 192 -5.85 -4.17 -0.98
CA LEU A 192 -7.02 -4.51 -0.14
C LEU A 192 -8.09 -5.28 -0.91
N ILE A 193 -8.09 -5.19 -2.24
CA ILE A 193 -9.05 -5.90 -3.10
C ILE A 193 -8.59 -7.33 -3.37
N THR A 194 -7.27 -7.58 -3.36
CA THR A 194 -6.65 -8.87 -3.66
C THR A 194 -6.38 -9.75 -2.43
N ASN A 195 -6.62 -9.25 -1.21
CA ASN A 195 -6.41 -9.98 0.04
C ASN A 195 -7.66 -10.64 0.57
#